data_17c014eb3f1346235e4647f52df56dea
#
_entry.id   17c014eb3f1346235e4647f52df56dea
#
_cell.length_a   1.000
_cell.length_b   1.000
_cell.length_c   1.000
_cell.angle_alpha   90.00
_cell.angle_beta   90.00
_cell.angle_gamma   90.00
#
_symmetry.space_group_name_H-M   'P 1'
#
loop_
_entity.id
_entity.type
_entity.pdbx_description
1 polymer ?
#
loop_
_entity_poly.entity_id
_entity_poly.type
_entity_poly.pdbx_seq_one_letter_code
_entity_poly.pdbx_strand_id
1 'polypeptide(L)'
;AAHCGRRGLQQGVIGATIGAMAAKGAKPERIVATLGPCICGDCYEVGGDIADEFDAQFPGTFTLSRFGQPGIDIAAAALQELAKAGVPADNIVSSRPRVNAATQYLSEDEELAMLCQSDGEGEPQLSERFRNIRRSLCTLENPLWFSHRRAALAGKRHEGRMLALIVRE
;
A
#
# COMPACT_ATOMS: atom_id res chain seq x y z
N ALA A 1 9.82 10.44 -2.68
CA ALA A 1 8.94 9.40 -2.13
C ALA A 1 8.19 9.95 -0.92
N ALA A 2 6.93 9.56 -0.75
CA ALA A 2 6.09 9.96 0.38
C ALA A 2 5.40 8.74 0.98
N HIS A 3 5.36 8.65 2.32
CA HIS A 3 4.58 7.64 3.01
C HIS A 3 3.12 8.10 3.13
N CYS A 4 2.22 7.41 2.42
CA CYS A 4 0.80 7.75 2.32
C CYS A 4 -0.05 6.81 3.17
N GLY A 5 0.13 6.82 4.49
CA GLY A 5 -0.80 6.18 5.42
C GLY A 5 -2.10 6.99 5.56
N ARG A 6 -3.15 6.40 6.17
CA ARG A 6 -4.46 7.04 6.35
C ARG A 6 -4.35 8.49 6.85
N ARG A 7 -3.68 8.69 7.98
CA ARG A 7 -3.53 10.03 8.59
C ARG A 7 -2.74 11.00 7.70
N GLY A 8 -1.72 10.52 7.00
CA GLY A 8 -0.94 11.34 6.07
C GLY A 8 -1.77 11.81 4.88
N LEU A 9 -2.64 10.93 4.34
CA LEU A 9 -3.58 11.28 3.29
C LEU A 9 -4.58 12.35 3.76
N GLN A 10 -5.20 12.15 4.92
CA GLN A 10 -6.11 13.13 5.52
C GLN A 10 -5.44 14.50 5.76
N GLN A 11 -4.15 14.51 6.01
CA GLN A 11 -3.34 15.73 6.19
C GLN A 11 -2.74 16.28 4.88
N GLY A 12 -3.06 15.71 3.72
CA GLY A 12 -2.65 16.22 2.43
C GLY A 12 -1.17 15.99 2.09
N VAL A 13 -0.57 14.88 2.55
CA VAL A 13 0.86 14.58 2.33
C VAL A 13 1.25 14.57 0.85
N ILE A 14 0.35 14.15 -0.05
CA ILE A 14 0.62 14.11 -1.49
C ILE A 14 0.70 15.52 -2.04
N GLY A 15 -0.31 16.37 -1.76
CA GLY A 15 -0.31 17.77 -2.16
C GLY A 15 0.92 18.53 -1.66
N ALA A 16 1.29 18.32 -0.38
CA ALA A 16 2.49 18.91 0.20
C ALA A 16 3.78 18.47 -0.52
N THR A 17 3.86 17.16 -0.87
CA THR A 17 5.01 16.61 -1.60
C THR A 17 5.11 17.20 -3.00
N ILE A 18 4.01 17.24 -3.75
CA ILE A 18 3.97 17.84 -5.10
C ILE A 18 4.31 19.34 -5.03
N GLY A 19 3.76 20.06 -4.05
CA GLY A 19 4.08 21.48 -3.82
C GLY A 19 5.57 21.70 -3.56
N ALA A 20 6.19 20.86 -2.72
CA ALA A 20 7.63 20.94 -2.47
C ALA A 20 8.48 20.63 -3.72
N MET A 21 8.03 19.71 -4.57
CA MET A 21 8.67 19.44 -5.86
C MET A 21 8.51 20.63 -6.83
N ALA A 22 7.32 21.20 -6.88
CA ALA A 22 7.03 22.36 -7.72
C ALA A 22 7.87 23.60 -7.33
N ALA A 23 8.06 23.81 -6.03
CA ALA A 23 8.95 24.86 -5.51
C ALA A 23 10.42 24.68 -5.94
N LYS A 24 10.80 23.47 -6.35
CA LYS A 24 12.12 23.12 -6.92
C LYS A 24 12.12 23.06 -8.46
N GLY A 25 11.05 23.53 -9.10
CA GLY A 25 10.94 23.61 -10.56
C GLY A 25 10.28 22.40 -11.24
N ALA A 26 9.78 21.43 -10.48
CA ALA A 26 8.98 20.35 -11.08
C ALA A 26 7.63 20.90 -11.55
N LYS A 27 7.13 20.35 -12.66
CA LYS A 27 5.82 20.68 -13.19
C LYS A 27 4.87 19.50 -12.91
N PRO A 28 3.75 19.69 -12.19
CA PRO A 28 2.84 18.60 -11.82
C PRO A 28 2.42 17.73 -13.00
N GLU A 29 2.13 18.35 -14.14
CA GLU A 29 1.75 17.66 -15.38
C GLU A 29 2.86 16.77 -16.00
N ARG A 30 4.09 16.90 -15.53
CA ARG A 30 5.25 16.08 -15.94
C ARG A 30 5.70 15.09 -14.88
N ILE A 31 5.06 15.09 -13.71
CA ILE A 31 5.40 14.16 -12.65
C ILE A 31 4.86 12.78 -13.01
N VAL A 32 5.73 11.79 -12.93
CA VAL A 32 5.36 10.37 -12.99
C VAL A 32 5.21 9.85 -11.56
N ALA A 33 4.09 9.24 -11.27
CA ALA A 33 3.80 8.68 -9.95
C ALA A 33 3.60 7.17 -10.03
N THR A 34 3.97 6.48 -8.96
CA THR A 34 3.65 5.06 -8.77
C THR A 34 3.25 4.80 -7.33
N LEU A 35 2.23 3.98 -7.13
CA LEU A 35 1.83 3.53 -5.80
C LEU A 35 2.59 2.24 -5.47
N GLY A 36 3.29 2.26 -4.34
CA GLY A 36 3.92 1.08 -3.79
C GLY A 36 2.94 0.16 -3.05
N PRO A 37 3.44 -0.92 -2.43
CA PRO A 37 2.64 -1.81 -1.62
C PRO A 37 1.90 -1.05 -0.51
N CYS A 38 0.60 -1.35 -0.36
CA CYS A 38 -0.25 -0.81 0.68
C CYS A 38 -1.32 -1.83 1.07
N ILE A 39 -1.94 -1.68 2.22
CA ILE A 39 -3.11 -2.48 2.57
C ILE A 39 -4.27 -2.12 1.63
N CYS A 40 -4.92 -3.10 1.02
CA CYS A 40 -6.03 -2.87 0.09
C CYS A 40 -7.36 -2.63 0.84
N GLY A 41 -8.34 -2.03 0.15
CA GLY A 41 -9.67 -1.76 0.72
C GLY A 41 -10.39 -3.00 1.23
N ASP A 42 -10.21 -4.16 0.58
CA ASP A 42 -10.80 -5.44 1.04
C ASP A 42 -10.23 -5.93 2.39
N CYS A 43 -9.12 -5.34 2.85
CA CYS A 43 -8.41 -5.76 4.05
C CYS A 43 -8.26 -4.67 5.11
N TYR A 44 -8.50 -3.40 4.77
CA TYR A 44 -8.20 -2.30 5.67
C TYR A 44 -9.43 -1.86 6.48
N GLU A 45 -9.75 -2.62 7.49
CA GLU A 45 -10.79 -2.29 8.45
C GLU A 45 -10.35 -1.17 9.39
N VAL A 46 -11.22 -0.18 9.58
CA VAL A 46 -10.96 0.99 10.43
C VAL A 46 -12.12 1.33 11.37
N GLY A 47 -13.26 0.63 11.23
CA GLY A 47 -14.52 0.95 11.92
C GLY A 47 -15.35 1.99 11.17
N GLY A 48 -16.67 2.01 11.45
CA GLY A 48 -17.65 2.82 10.70
C GLY A 48 -17.32 4.30 10.70
N ASP A 49 -17.20 4.90 11.89
CA ASP A 49 -16.98 6.35 12.02
C ASP A 49 -15.75 6.84 11.25
N ILE A 50 -14.66 6.08 11.32
CA ILE A 50 -13.43 6.43 10.59
C ILE A 50 -13.61 6.22 9.08
N ALA A 51 -14.33 5.18 8.66
CA ALA A 51 -14.59 4.93 7.25
C ALA A 51 -15.47 6.03 6.64
N ASP A 52 -16.51 6.45 7.35
CA ASP A 52 -17.41 7.52 6.93
C ASP A 52 -16.70 8.88 6.85
N GLU A 53 -15.89 9.22 7.88
CA GLU A 53 -15.08 10.45 7.86
C GLU A 53 -14.08 10.46 6.70
N PHE A 54 -13.45 9.32 6.43
CA PHE A 54 -12.49 9.19 5.34
C PHE A 54 -13.16 9.30 3.97
N ASP A 55 -14.33 8.68 3.80
CA ASP A 55 -15.11 8.75 2.57
C ASP A 55 -15.66 10.15 2.32
N ALA A 56 -16.05 10.88 3.35
CA ALA A 56 -16.46 12.27 3.23
C ALA A 56 -15.34 13.17 2.68
N GLN A 57 -14.09 12.87 2.99
CA GLN A 57 -12.92 13.58 2.46
C GLN A 57 -12.48 13.05 1.09
N PHE A 58 -12.59 11.74 0.87
CA PHE A 58 -12.20 11.03 -0.35
C PHE A 58 -13.37 10.19 -0.88
N PRO A 59 -14.32 10.76 -1.60
CA PRO A 59 -15.56 10.10 -1.99
C PRO A 59 -15.32 8.80 -2.77
N GLY A 60 -16.08 7.75 -2.40
CA GLY A 60 -15.97 6.42 -3.01
C GLY A 60 -14.83 5.55 -2.47
N THR A 61 -14.23 5.94 -1.33
CA THR A 61 -13.18 5.16 -0.66
C THR A 61 -13.67 4.29 0.49
N PHE A 62 -14.93 4.46 0.91
CA PHE A 62 -15.56 3.50 1.82
C PHE A 62 -15.59 2.11 1.19
N THR A 63 -15.21 1.09 1.96
CA THR A 63 -15.26 -0.30 1.55
C THR A 63 -15.93 -1.15 2.61
N LEU A 64 -16.53 -2.26 2.19
CA LEU A 64 -16.82 -3.37 3.09
C LEU A 64 -15.70 -4.40 2.90
N SER A 65 -14.97 -4.67 3.98
CA SER A 65 -13.87 -5.62 3.94
C SER A 65 -14.37 -7.04 3.63
N ARG A 66 -13.48 -7.90 3.20
CA ARG A 66 -13.78 -9.34 3.02
C ARG A 66 -14.10 -10.07 4.33
N PHE A 67 -13.89 -9.41 5.48
CA PHE A 67 -14.23 -9.93 6.81
C PHE A 67 -15.56 -9.33 7.33
N GLY A 68 -16.24 -8.50 6.50
CA GLY A 68 -17.55 -7.96 6.79
C GLY A 68 -17.57 -6.69 7.64
N GLN A 69 -16.44 -6.03 7.82
CA GLN A 69 -16.34 -4.79 8.60
C GLN A 69 -16.08 -3.56 7.73
N PRO A 70 -16.51 -2.36 8.17
CA PRO A 70 -16.21 -1.12 7.47
C PRO A 70 -14.70 -0.87 7.34
N GLY A 71 -14.30 -0.51 6.14
CA GLY A 71 -12.91 -0.26 5.76
C GLY A 71 -12.77 0.90 4.79
N ILE A 72 -11.53 1.16 4.37
CA ILE A 72 -11.20 2.26 3.46
C ILE A 72 -10.20 1.81 2.40
N ASP A 73 -10.29 2.41 1.20
CA ASP A 73 -9.31 2.25 0.12
C ASP A 73 -8.35 3.45 0.08
N ILE A 74 -7.19 3.30 0.73
CA ILE A 74 -6.15 4.34 0.75
C ILE A 74 -5.46 4.50 -0.61
N ALA A 75 -5.47 3.49 -1.47
CA ALA A 75 -4.91 3.61 -2.81
C ALA A 75 -5.81 4.50 -3.68
N ALA A 76 -7.14 4.32 -3.62
CA ALA A 76 -8.09 5.18 -4.29
C ALA A 76 -7.98 6.64 -3.82
N ALA A 77 -7.87 6.87 -2.50
CA ALA A 77 -7.65 8.21 -1.95
C ALA A 77 -6.34 8.84 -2.45
N ALA A 78 -5.26 8.07 -2.52
CA ALA A 78 -3.99 8.56 -3.05
C ALA A 78 -4.08 8.97 -4.53
N LEU A 79 -4.84 8.22 -5.34
CA LEU A 79 -5.09 8.58 -6.75
C LEU A 79 -5.89 9.88 -6.88
N GLN A 80 -6.89 10.10 -6.02
CA GLN A 80 -7.65 11.35 -5.98
C GLN A 80 -6.75 12.53 -5.61
N GLU A 81 -5.88 12.40 -4.62
CA GLU A 81 -4.95 13.45 -4.23
C GLU A 81 -3.90 13.75 -5.30
N LEU A 82 -3.41 12.73 -6.03
CA LEU A 82 -2.53 12.93 -7.19
C LEU A 82 -3.24 13.73 -8.29
N ALA A 83 -4.46 13.35 -8.63
CA ALA A 83 -5.27 14.07 -9.63
C ALA A 83 -5.54 15.52 -9.21
N LYS A 84 -5.93 15.73 -7.95
CA LYS A 84 -6.14 17.07 -7.37
C LYS A 84 -4.87 17.92 -7.37
N ALA A 85 -3.71 17.30 -7.21
CA ALA A 85 -2.41 17.97 -7.28
C ALA A 85 -1.92 18.22 -8.74
N GLY A 86 -2.70 17.84 -9.76
CA GLY A 86 -2.40 18.10 -11.17
C GLY A 86 -1.51 17.05 -11.85
N VAL A 87 -1.37 15.86 -11.27
CA VAL A 87 -0.67 14.73 -11.90
C VAL A 87 -1.63 13.99 -12.84
N PRO A 88 -1.35 13.93 -14.16
CA PRO A 88 -2.21 13.26 -15.12
C PRO A 88 -2.34 11.76 -14.86
N ALA A 89 -3.52 11.20 -15.12
CA ALA A 89 -3.76 9.76 -14.95
C ALA A 89 -2.79 8.90 -15.77
N ASP A 90 -2.45 9.33 -16.99
CA ASP A 90 -1.51 8.63 -17.86
C ASP A 90 -0.08 8.59 -17.32
N ASN A 91 0.24 9.47 -16.39
CA ASN A 91 1.53 9.50 -15.72
C ASN A 91 1.56 8.63 -14.46
N ILE A 92 0.47 7.93 -14.14
CA ILE A 92 0.41 7.02 -12.99
C ILE A 92 0.75 5.60 -13.45
N VAL A 93 1.97 5.17 -13.12
CA VAL A 93 2.52 3.88 -13.55
C VAL A 93 2.21 2.80 -12.52
N SER A 94 1.58 1.71 -12.95
CA SER A 94 1.32 0.57 -12.09
C SER A 94 2.60 -0.21 -11.77
N SER A 95 2.88 -0.41 -10.48
CA SER A 95 3.96 -1.30 -10.02
C SER A 95 3.58 -2.78 -10.07
N ARG A 96 2.30 -3.11 -10.24
CA ARG A 96 1.77 -4.48 -10.19
C ARG A 96 2.48 -5.47 -11.15
N PRO A 97 2.76 -5.15 -12.42
CA PRO A 97 3.44 -6.10 -13.30
C PRO A 97 4.82 -6.52 -12.79
N ARG A 98 5.59 -5.58 -12.23
CA ARG A 98 6.92 -5.85 -11.66
C ARG A 98 6.81 -6.69 -10.40
N VAL A 99 5.85 -6.38 -9.53
CA VAL A 99 5.61 -7.15 -8.30
C VAL A 99 5.17 -8.56 -8.63
N ASN A 100 4.24 -8.76 -9.58
CA ASN A 100 3.81 -10.09 -9.98
C ASN A 100 4.96 -10.92 -10.55
N ALA A 101 5.82 -10.31 -11.37
CA ALA A 101 7.01 -10.99 -11.91
C ALA A 101 7.98 -11.41 -10.78
N ALA A 102 8.22 -10.54 -9.79
CA ALA A 102 9.08 -10.84 -8.66
C ALA A 102 8.48 -11.96 -7.78
N THR A 103 7.18 -11.91 -7.45
CA THR A 103 6.53 -12.91 -6.59
C THR A 103 6.48 -14.29 -7.22
N GLN A 104 6.45 -14.38 -8.54
CA GLN A 104 6.44 -15.66 -9.24
C GLN A 104 7.69 -16.51 -8.93
N TYR A 105 8.84 -15.88 -8.78
CA TYR A 105 10.12 -16.56 -8.49
C TYR A 105 10.36 -16.77 -6.99
N LEU A 106 9.74 -15.95 -6.14
CA LEU A 106 9.99 -15.97 -4.69
C LEU A 106 9.18 -17.04 -3.95
N SER A 107 8.20 -17.65 -4.60
CA SER A 107 7.41 -18.75 -3.99
C SER A 107 8.24 -20.02 -3.72
N GLU A 108 9.42 -20.16 -4.34
CA GLU A 108 10.34 -21.28 -4.20
C GLU A 108 11.59 -20.89 -3.40
N ASP A 109 11.66 -19.67 -2.87
CA ASP A 109 12.80 -19.14 -2.14
C ASP A 109 12.81 -19.66 -0.70
N GLU A 110 13.76 -20.55 -0.39
CA GLU A 110 13.89 -21.17 0.93
C GLU A 110 14.28 -20.18 2.03
N GLU A 111 15.09 -19.16 1.72
CA GLU A 111 15.49 -18.12 2.67
C GLU A 111 14.29 -17.28 3.07
N LEU A 112 13.44 -16.91 2.11
CA LEU A 112 12.21 -16.19 2.36
C LEU A 112 11.21 -17.04 3.17
N ALA A 113 11.13 -18.35 2.88
CA ALA A 113 10.30 -19.27 3.66
C ALA A 113 10.76 -19.34 5.12
N MET A 114 12.07 -19.41 5.37
CA MET A 114 12.63 -19.38 6.73
C MET A 114 12.36 -18.05 7.44
N LEU A 115 12.49 -16.92 6.75
CA LEU A 115 12.14 -15.61 7.30
C LEU A 115 10.67 -15.54 7.70
N CYS A 116 9.77 -16.02 6.86
CA CYS A 116 8.34 -16.08 7.18
C CYS A 116 8.05 -16.98 8.38
N GLN A 117 8.75 -18.08 8.54
CA GLN A 117 8.63 -18.96 9.71
C GLN A 117 9.15 -18.29 10.99
N SER A 118 10.33 -17.67 10.93
CA SER A 118 10.93 -16.98 12.08
C SER A 118 10.03 -15.85 12.60
N ASP A 119 9.26 -15.24 11.70
CA ASP A 119 8.30 -14.20 12.04
C ASP A 119 6.95 -14.73 12.58
N GLY A 120 6.83 -16.03 12.82
CA GLY A 120 5.58 -16.66 13.26
C GLY A 120 4.53 -16.71 12.15
N GLU A 121 4.96 -16.63 10.91
CA GLU A 121 4.10 -16.69 9.73
C GLU A 121 4.23 -18.03 8.97
N GLY A 122 4.74 -19.09 9.63
CA GLY A 122 5.10 -20.37 9.02
C GLY A 122 3.95 -21.21 8.47
N GLU A 123 2.73 -21.02 9.00
CA GLU A 123 1.57 -21.79 8.55
C GLU A 123 0.44 -20.85 8.06
N PRO A 124 -0.21 -21.16 6.94
CA PRO A 124 0.13 -22.21 5.96
C PRO A 124 1.49 -21.97 5.28
N GLN A 125 2.03 -22.99 4.61
CA GLN A 125 3.32 -22.89 3.94
C GLN A 125 3.35 -21.73 2.93
N LEU A 126 4.53 -21.15 2.70
CA LEU A 126 4.71 -19.97 1.85
C LEU A 126 4.11 -20.16 0.44
N SER A 127 4.31 -21.31 -0.18
CA SER A 127 3.74 -21.65 -1.48
C SER A 127 2.21 -21.63 -1.51
N GLU A 128 1.57 -22.04 -0.42
CA GLU A 128 0.13 -22.00 -0.28
C GLU A 128 -0.38 -20.58 -0.08
N ARG A 129 0.34 -19.77 0.72
CA ARG A 129 0.03 -18.35 0.91
C ARG A 129 0.10 -17.59 -0.40
N PHE A 130 1.12 -17.81 -1.24
CA PHE A 130 1.24 -17.15 -2.54
C PHE A 130 0.11 -17.51 -3.49
N ARG A 131 -0.35 -18.76 -3.48
CA ARG A 131 -1.51 -19.17 -4.29
C ARG A 131 -2.81 -18.48 -3.90
N ASN A 132 -2.92 -18.05 -2.67
CA ASN A 132 -4.12 -17.42 -2.10
C ASN A 132 -4.08 -15.88 -2.14
N ILE A 133 -3.02 -15.26 -2.66
CA ILE A 133 -2.91 -13.81 -2.79
C ILE A 133 -3.86 -13.32 -3.89
N ARG A 134 -4.84 -12.50 -3.51
CA ARG A 134 -5.75 -11.84 -4.45
C ARG A 134 -5.20 -10.52 -4.96
N ARG A 135 -4.44 -9.83 -4.12
CA ARG A 135 -3.87 -8.49 -4.37
C ARG A 135 -2.39 -8.49 -4.06
N SER A 136 -1.55 -8.68 -5.08
CA SER A 136 -0.09 -8.80 -4.93
C SER A 136 0.58 -7.61 -4.22
N LEU A 137 0.00 -6.42 -4.30
CA LEU A 137 0.47 -5.22 -3.61
C LEU A 137 -0.11 -5.05 -2.19
N CYS A 138 -1.08 -5.89 -1.77
CA CYS A 138 -1.65 -5.78 -0.44
C CYS A 138 -0.66 -6.25 0.63
N THR A 139 -0.30 -5.34 1.52
CA THR A 139 0.65 -5.65 2.60
C THR A 139 0.09 -6.59 3.65
N LEU A 140 -1.24 -6.72 3.78
CA LEU A 140 -1.85 -7.70 4.68
C LEU A 140 -1.85 -9.11 4.07
N GLU A 141 -2.20 -9.23 2.79
CA GLU A 141 -2.30 -10.53 2.11
C GLU A 141 -0.95 -11.12 1.72
N ASN A 142 -0.07 -10.27 1.18
CA ASN A 142 1.19 -10.72 0.63
C ASN A 142 2.29 -10.73 1.70
N PRO A 143 2.80 -11.91 2.10
CA PRO A 143 3.81 -12.05 3.15
C PRO A 143 5.17 -11.44 2.78
N LEU A 144 5.43 -11.14 1.49
CA LEU A 144 6.64 -10.44 1.05
C LEU A 144 6.73 -8.99 1.56
N TRP A 145 5.60 -8.39 1.95
CA TRP A 145 5.58 -7.03 2.43
C TRP A 145 5.48 -7.00 3.96
N PHE A 146 6.29 -6.19 4.61
CA PHE A 146 6.05 -5.88 6.01
C PHE A 146 4.71 -5.16 6.18
N SER A 147 3.96 -5.53 7.22
CA SER A 147 2.63 -5.00 7.48
C SER A 147 2.44 -4.72 8.96
N HIS A 148 2.25 -3.44 9.29
CA HIS A 148 1.89 -3.02 10.65
C HIS A 148 0.60 -3.73 11.13
N ARG A 149 -0.42 -3.80 10.26
CA ARG A 149 -1.68 -4.45 10.59
C ARG A 149 -1.50 -5.95 10.87
N ARG A 150 -0.74 -6.66 10.04
CA ARG A 150 -0.48 -8.09 10.24
C ARG A 150 0.33 -8.34 11.51
N ALA A 151 1.34 -7.51 11.77
CA ALA A 151 2.12 -7.60 13.01
C ALA A 151 1.24 -7.34 14.25
N ALA A 152 0.37 -6.35 14.20
CA ALA A 152 -0.56 -6.06 15.30
C ALA A 152 -1.55 -7.21 15.53
N LEU A 153 -2.11 -7.81 14.48
CA LEU A 153 -3.00 -8.98 14.58
C LEU A 153 -2.27 -10.20 15.15
N ALA A 154 -0.98 -10.35 14.85
CA ALA A 154 -0.13 -11.42 15.39
C ALA A 154 0.44 -11.11 16.79
N GLY A 155 0.07 -9.99 17.42
CA GLY A 155 0.54 -9.59 18.74
C GLY A 155 2.04 -9.26 18.80
N LYS A 156 2.68 -8.99 17.67
CA LYS A 156 4.11 -8.64 17.61
C LYS A 156 4.35 -7.22 18.13
N ARG A 157 5.43 -7.05 18.88
CA ARG A 157 5.85 -5.72 19.41
C ARG A 157 6.51 -4.84 18.33
N HIS A 158 7.09 -5.46 17.32
CA HIS A 158 7.82 -4.79 16.24
C HIS A 158 7.40 -5.37 14.90
N GLU A 159 7.30 -4.51 13.92
CA GLU A 159 7.18 -4.86 12.51
C GLU A 159 8.45 -4.47 11.76
N GLY A 160 8.71 -5.10 10.61
CA GLY A 160 9.75 -4.66 9.68
C GLY A 160 9.37 -3.36 8.96
N ARG A 161 10.31 -2.82 8.21
CA ARG A 161 10.13 -1.61 7.40
C ARG A 161 10.46 -1.91 5.95
N MET A 162 9.73 -1.26 5.05
CA MET A 162 10.05 -1.24 3.62
C MET A 162 10.72 0.08 3.29
N LEU A 163 11.76 0.02 2.45
CA LEU A 163 12.46 1.19 1.96
C LEU A 163 12.14 1.40 0.49
N ALA A 164 11.68 2.60 0.15
CA ALA A 164 11.55 3.05 -1.23
C ALA A 164 12.67 4.05 -1.54
N LEU A 165 13.44 3.76 -2.58
CA LEU A 165 14.56 4.59 -3.02
C LEU A 165 14.28 5.15 -4.42
N ILE A 166 14.60 6.43 -4.61
CA ILE A 166 14.67 7.07 -5.91
C ILE A 166 16.07 7.65 -6.03
N VAL A 167 16.77 7.28 -7.09
CA VAL A 167 18.11 7.80 -7.40
C VAL A 167 18.03 8.59 -8.69
N ARG A 168 18.65 9.76 -8.71
CA ARG A 168 18.88 10.55 -9.94
C ARG A 168 20.30 10.24 -10.44
N GLU A 169 20.39 9.77 -11.66
CA GLU A 169 21.65 9.68 -12.41
C GLU A 169 22.08 11.03 -12.96
#